data_97969764a927e9de29125abf6773f8dd
#
_entry.id   97969764a927e9de29125abf6773f8dd
#
_cell.length_a   1.000
_cell.length_b   1.000
_cell.length_c   1.000
_cell.angle_alpha   90.00
_cell.angle_beta   90.00
_cell.angle_gamma   90.00
#
_symmetry.space_group_name_H-M   'P 1'
#
loop_
_entity.id
_entity.type
_entity.pdbx_description
1 polymer ?
#
loop_
_entity_poly.entity_id
_entity_poly.type
_entity_poly.pdbx_seq_one_letter_code
_entity_poly.pdbx_strand_id
1 'polypeptide(L)'
;TFKVEVDTTKEKLYILEMFPYPSGSGLHVGHPLGYTATDIYSRFKRLQGYNVLHPMGWDAFGLPAEQYAIRTGTHPKKTTEENVKNFKRQIKMLGFSYDWDREINTTDEKYYKWTQWIFLQLYNKGLAYEAEVPVNWCPELKAVLANEEVVDGRSEIGGHPVIRKPMRQWMFRITEYAESLLEGLEDLDWPESVKDLQRNWIGRSEGSEVEFKLPAINENIMVFTTRPDTLFGATYMVLAPEHTLVLELVTEEYRQDVERYIEN
;
A
#
# COMPACT_ATOMS: atom_id res chain seq x y z
N THR A 1 -27.87 19.52 -14.08
CA THR A 1 -26.84 18.45 -14.14
C THR A 1 -25.53 18.96 -13.61
N PHE A 2 -24.72 18.11 -13.02
CA PHE A 2 -23.38 18.47 -12.50
C PHE A 2 -22.25 18.11 -13.48
N LYS A 3 -22.61 17.92 -14.74
CA LYS A 3 -21.68 17.67 -15.82
C LYS A 3 -20.74 18.85 -15.99
N VAL A 4 -19.44 18.58 -16.05
CA VAL A 4 -18.42 19.57 -16.34
C VAL A 4 -18.20 19.68 -17.85
N GLU A 5 -18.22 20.91 -18.36
CA GLU A 5 -17.87 21.23 -19.74
C GLU A 5 -16.48 21.89 -19.76
N VAL A 6 -15.78 21.79 -20.89
CA VAL A 6 -14.50 22.50 -21.06
C VAL A 6 -14.82 23.99 -21.22
N ASP A 7 -14.50 24.77 -20.19
CA ASP A 7 -14.72 26.22 -20.15
C ASP A 7 -13.42 26.90 -19.69
N THR A 8 -12.73 27.53 -20.63
CA THR A 8 -11.46 28.24 -20.38
C THR A 8 -11.64 29.61 -19.77
N THR A 9 -12.87 30.11 -19.65
CA THR A 9 -13.16 31.42 -19.07
C THR A 9 -13.36 31.36 -17.55
N LYS A 10 -13.55 30.15 -17.01
CA LYS A 10 -13.73 29.90 -15.58
C LYS A 10 -12.50 29.30 -14.95
N GLU A 11 -12.25 29.67 -13.70
CA GLU A 11 -11.24 29.02 -12.89
C GLU A 11 -11.60 27.54 -12.65
N LYS A 12 -10.64 26.65 -12.89
CA LYS A 12 -10.83 25.21 -12.74
C LYS A 12 -10.64 24.80 -11.30
N LEU A 13 -11.50 23.91 -10.84
CA LEU A 13 -11.34 23.26 -9.55
C LEU A 13 -11.58 21.75 -9.71
N TYR A 14 -10.64 20.97 -9.26
CA TYR A 14 -10.72 19.52 -9.24
C TYR A 14 -10.86 19.04 -7.80
N ILE A 15 -12.00 18.42 -7.48
CA ILE A 15 -12.31 17.91 -6.15
C ILE A 15 -12.31 16.38 -6.23
N LEU A 16 -11.33 15.78 -5.58
CA LEU A 16 -11.18 14.33 -5.49
C LEU A 16 -11.81 13.82 -4.21
N GLU A 17 -12.45 12.68 -4.34
CA GLU A 17 -12.94 11.86 -3.24
C GLU A 17 -12.28 10.49 -3.30
N MET A 18 -12.19 9.83 -2.16
CA MET A 18 -11.78 8.43 -2.10
C MET A 18 -12.95 7.57 -2.61
N PHE A 19 -12.85 7.11 -3.85
CA PHE A 19 -13.88 6.27 -4.44
C PHE A 19 -13.88 4.86 -3.83
N PRO A 20 -15.08 4.21 -3.73
CA PRO A 20 -15.22 3.01 -2.92
C PRO A 20 -14.71 1.75 -3.61
N TYR A 21 -14.34 0.75 -2.79
CA TYR A 21 -14.26 -0.65 -3.20
C TYR A 21 -15.67 -1.22 -3.31
N PRO A 22 -16.12 -1.69 -4.48
CA PRO A 22 -17.45 -2.32 -4.62
C PRO A 22 -17.42 -3.79 -4.16
N SER A 23 -16.79 -4.07 -3.02
CA SER A 23 -16.61 -5.43 -2.47
C SER A 23 -17.79 -5.94 -1.64
N GLY A 24 -18.67 -5.05 -1.22
CA GLY A 24 -19.85 -5.38 -0.44
C GLY A 24 -21.15 -5.12 -1.19
N SER A 25 -22.28 -5.47 -0.56
CA SER A 25 -23.61 -5.31 -1.16
C SER A 25 -24.11 -3.86 -1.22
N GLY A 26 -23.37 -2.89 -0.65
CA GLY A 26 -23.72 -1.49 -0.65
C GLY A 26 -22.83 -0.63 0.25
N LEU A 27 -23.14 0.67 0.30
CA LEU A 27 -22.44 1.65 1.11
C LEU A 27 -22.60 1.36 2.61
N HIS A 28 -21.54 1.58 3.37
CA HIS A 28 -21.62 1.72 4.83
C HIS A 28 -21.61 3.20 5.20
N VAL A 29 -21.95 3.51 6.46
CA VAL A 29 -22.10 4.90 6.93
C VAL A 29 -20.85 5.77 6.82
N GLY A 30 -19.67 5.17 6.77
CA GLY A 30 -18.41 5.89 6.58
C GLY A 30 -18.26 6.51 5.18
N HIS A 31 -18.84 5.90 4.15
CA HIS A 31 -18.76 6.45 2.79
C HIS A 31 -19.41 7.84 2.68
N PRO A 32 -20.71 8.03 3.09
CA PRO A 32 -21.34 9.33 3.00
C PRO A 32 -20.67 10.43 3.82
N LEU A 33 -19.89 10.10 4.82
CA LEU A 33 -19.19 11.09 5.66
C LEU A 33 -18.25 11.96 4.83
N GLY A 34 -17.30 11.33 4.10
CA GLY A 34 -16.40 12.03 3.19
C GLY A 34 -17.13 12.66 2.02
N TYR A 35 -18.03 11.91 1.39
CA TYR A 35 -18.78 12.34 0.20
C TYR A 35 -19.64 13.58 0.47
N THR A 36 -20.19 13.71 1.67
CA THR A 36 -20.96 14.91 2.05
C THR A 36 -20.07 16.15 2.12
N ALA A 37 -18.87 16.02 2.70
CA ALA A 37 -17.94 17.14 2.83
C ALA A 37 -17.50 17.68 1.45
N THR A 38 -17.08 16.78 0.56
CA THR A 38 -16.66 17.15 -0.81
C THR A 38 -17.81 17.64 -1.67
N ASP A 39 -19.03 17.12 -1.46
CA ASP A 39 -20.22 17.58 -2.17
C ASP A 39 -20.63 19.01 -1.76
N ILE A 40 -20.61 19.32 -0.47
CA ILE A 40 -20.87 20.68 0.03
C ILE A 40 -19.87 21.66 -0.58
N TYR A 41 -18.59 21.33 -0.54
CA TYR A 41 -17.54 22.18 -1.09
C TYR A 41 -17.68 22.34 -2.62
N SER A 42 -17.98 21.26 -3.33
CA SER A 42 -18.22 21.28 -4.77
C SER A 42 -19.37 22.18 -5.17
N ARG A 43 -20.50 22.13 -4.45
CA ARG A 43 -21.67 22.99 -4.69
C ARG A 43 -21.36 24.45 -4.38
N PHE A 44 -20.70 24.71 -3.27
CA PHE A 44 -20.30 26.07 -2.88
C PHE A 44 -19.42 26.71 -3.96
N LYS A 45 -18.41 25.99 -4.44
CA LYS A 45 -17.52 26.49 -5.48
C LYS A 45 -18.20 26.70 -6.85
N ARG A 46 -19.14 25.83 -7.21
CA ARG A 46 -19.98 26.08 -8.41
C ARG A 46 -20.80 27.35 -8.28
N LEU A 47 -21.36 27.63 -7.11
CA LEU A 47 -22.09 28.88 -6.86
C LEU A 47 -21.21 30.13 -6.93
N GLN A 48 -19.91 29.97 -6.64
CA GLN A 48 -18.89 31.02 -6.83
C GLN A 48 -18.41 31.20 -8.29
N GLY A 49 -18.92 30.37 -9.23
CA GLY A 49 -18.58 30.48 -10.65
C GLY A 49 -17.42 29.60 -11.11
N TYR A 50 -16.84 28.77 -10.24
CA TYR A 50 -15.77 27.82 -10.63
C TYR A 50 -16.29 26.75 -11.60
N ASN A 51 -15.39 26.29 -12.47
CA ASN A 51 -15.61 25.08 -13.29
C ASN A 51 -15.13 23.86 -12.49
N VAL A 52 -16.08 23.22 -11.79
CA VAL A 52 -15.77 22.16 -10.82
C VAL A 52 -15.88 20.78 -11.45
N LEU A 53 -14.76 20.04 -11.51
CA LEU A 53 -14.75 18.61 -11.78
C LEU A 53 -14.82 17.83 -10.46
N HIS A 54 -15.95 17.12 -10.26
CA HIS A 54 -16.18 16.24 -9.11
C HIS A 54 -16.58 14.85 -9.61
N PRO A 55 -15.60 13.99 -9.93
CA PRO A 55 -15.85 12.66 -10.50
C PRO A 55 -16.14 11.62 -9.42
N MET A 56 -16.66 10.47 -9.85
CA MET A 56 -16.81 9.26 -9.06
C MET A 56 -16.28 8.07 -9.84
N GLY A 57 -15.88 7.04 -9.12
CA GLY A 57 -15.38 5.81 -9.72
C GLY A 57 -15.47 4.62 -8.79
N TRP A 58 -14.92 3.49 -9.26
CA TRP A 58 -14.95 2.21 -8.57
C TRP A 58 -13.55 1.63 -8.55
N ASP A 59 -13.01 1.43 -7.34
CA ASP A 59 -11.78 0.66 -7.14
C ASP A 59 -12.15 -0.83 -7.13
N ALA A 60 -12.22 -1.40 -8.33
CA ALA A 60 -12.95 -2.64 -8.56
C ALA A 60 -12.06 -3.89 -8.61
N PHE A 61 -10.72 -3.76 -8.62
CA PHE A 61 -9.80 -4.86 -8.38
C PHE A 61 -9.67 -5.13 -6.88
N GLY A 62 -9.33 -6.34 -6.51
CA GLY A 62 -8.92 -6.63 -5.15
C GLY A 62 -9.27 -8.03 -4.66
N LEU A 63 -8.55 -8.44 -3.62
CA LEU A 63 -8.67 -9.73 -2.96
C LEU A 63 -10.11 -10.06 -2.49
N PRO A 64 -10.90 -9.12 -1.93
CA PRO A 64 -12.27 -9.42 -1.51
C PRO A 64 -13.18 -9.94 -2.63
N ALA A 65 -13.07 -9.38 -3.83
CA ALA A 65 -13.84 -9.84 -4.99
C ALA A 65 -13.41 -11.25 -5.44
N GLU A 66 -12.10 -11.51 -5.40
CA GLU A 66 -11.53 -12.83 -5.76
C GLU A 66 -11.88 -13.90 -4.73
N GLN A 67 -11.80 -13.61 -3.44
CA GLN A 67 -12.21 -14.51 -2.36
C GLN A 67 -13.71 -14.83 -2.42
N TYR A 68 -14.54 -13.85 -2.74
CA TYR A 68 -15.95 -14.07 -2.96
C TYR A 68 -16.18 -15.01 -4.15
N ALA A 69 -15.44 -14.83 -5.24
CA ALA A 69 -15.52 -15.70 -6.43
C ALA A 69 -15.13 -17.15 -6.11
N ILE A 70 -14.06 -17.37 -5.36
CA ILE A 70 -13.62 -18.70 -4.92
C ILE A 70 -14.70 -19.37 -4.08
N ARG A 71 -15.28 -18.66 -3.12
CA ARG A 71 -16.31 -19.19 -2.21
C ARG A 71 -17.63 -19.51 -2.88
N THR A 72 -18.04 -18.71 -3.87
CA THR A 72 -19.37 -18.81 -4.48
C THR A 72 -19.37 -19.45 -5.87
N GLY A 73 -18.21 -19.65 -6.50
CA GLY A 73 -18.07 -20.08 -7.88
C GLY A 73 -18.56 -19.03 -8.92
N THR A 74 -18.72 -17.76 -8.47
CA THR A 74 -19.21 -16.67 -9.34
C THR A 74 -18.01 -15.87 -9.86
N HIS A 75 -17.95 -15.61 -11.16
CA HIS A 75 -16.86 -14.82 -11.74
C HIS A 75 -16.80 -13.41 -11.13
N PRO A 76 -15.63 -12.90 -10.70
CA PRO A 76 -15.48 -11.62 -9.99
C PRO A 76 -16.14 -10.44 -10.73
N LYS A 77 -15.98 -10.38 -12.04
CA LYS A 77 -16.56 -9.33 -12.88
C LYS A 77 -18.08 -9.18 -12.67
N LYS A 78 -18.81 -10.32 -12.64
CA LYS A 78 -20.27 -10.30 -12.48
C LYS A 78 -20.68 -9.70 -11.15
N THR A 79 -20.08 -10.17 -10.07
CA THR A 79 -20.35 -9.67 -8.72
C THR A 79 -20.01 -8.20 -8.58
N THR A 80 -18.85 -7.79 -9.11
CA THR A 80 -18.39 -6.40 -9.10
C THR A 80 -19.36 -5.49 -9.86
N GLU A 81 -19.82 -5.89 -11.05
CA GLU A 81 -20.80 -5.12 -11.82
C GLU A 81 -22.14 -4.96 -11.10
N GLU A 82 -22.60 -6.00 -10.41
CA GLU A 82 -23.84 -5.94 -9.61
C GLU A 82 -23.68 -4.99 -8.41
N ASN A 83 -22.56 -5.09 -7.70
CA ASN A 83 -22.24 -4.21 -6.57
C ASN A 83 -22.14 -2.74 -7.01
N VAL A 84 -21.42 -2.45 -8.10
CA VAL A 84 -21.30 -1.11 -8.69
C VAL A 84 -22.66 -0.52 -8.99
N LYS A 85 -23.59 -1.28 -9.58
CA LYS A 85 -24.97 -0.82 -9.85
C LYS A 85 -25.67 -0.42 -8.57
N ASN A 86 -25.55 -1.19 -7.48
CA ASN A 86 -26.17 -0.89 -6.21
C ASN A 86 -25.54 0.32 -5.54
N PHE A 87 -24.21 0.40 -5.46
CA PHE A 87 -23.48 1.56 -4.94
C PHE A 87 -23.89 2.85 -5.66
N LYS A 88 -23.87 2.82 -6.99
CA LYS A 88 -24.28 3.95 -7.83
C LYS A 88 -25.71 4.39 -7.55
N ARG A 89 -26.63 3.45 -7.39
CA ARG A 89 -28.01 3.73 -7.01
C ARG A 89 -28.10 4.43 -5.67
N GLN A 90 -27.38 3.94 -4.65
CA GLN A 90 -27.36 4.49 -3.31
C GLN A 90 -26.75 5.91 -3.29
N ILE A 91 -25.62 6.13 -3.96
CA ILE A 91 -24.97 7.45 -4.07
C ILE A 91 -25.92 8.45 -4.75
N LYS A 92 -26.62 8.02 -5.81
CA LYS A 92 -27.62 8.88 -6.48
C LYS A 92 -28.82 9.21 -5.59
N MET A 93 -29.26 8.29 -4.73
CA MET A 93 -30.32 8.56 -3.75
C MET A 93 -29.94 9.63 -2.75
N LEU A 94 -28.67 9.73 -2.36
CA LEU A 94 -28.14 10.77 -1.48
C LEU A 94 -28.02 12.13 -2.19
N GLY A 95 -28.16 12.17 -3.52
CA GLY A 95 -28.21 13.40 -4.30
C GLY A 95 -26.88 14.13 -4.46
N PHE A 96 -25.75 13.45 -4.28
CA PHE A 96 -24.43 14.06 -4.46
C PHE A 96 -24.18 14.57 -5.88
N SER A 97 -23.40 15.64 -5.98
CA SER A 97 -23.16 16.40 -7.22
C SER A 97 -21.99 15.85 -8.05
N TYR A 98 -21.91 14.54 -8.21
CA TYR A 98 -20.91 13.92 -9.06
C TYR A 98 -21.22 14.08 -10.55
N ASP A 99 -20.15 14.20 -11.35
CA ASP A 99 -20.21 14.13 -12.81
C ASP A 99 -20.20 12.67 -13.27
N TRP A 100 -21.37 12.11 -13.48
CA TRP A 100 -21.54 10.71 -13.87
C TRP A 100 -21.10 10.41 -15.32
N ASP A 101 -20.87 11.45 -16.14
CA ASP A 101 -20.30 11.25 -17.49
C ASP A 101 -18.79 11.02 -17.43
N ARG A 102 -18.19 11.26 -16.27
CA ARG A 102 -16.77 11.02 -15.98
C ARG A 102 -16.55 9.90 -14.97
N GLU A 103 -17.52 9.01 -14.87
CA GLU A 103 -17.42 7.79 -14.08
C GLU A 103 -16.29 6.91 -14.60
N ILE A 104 -15.47 6.38 -13.71
CA ILE A 104 -14.40 5.43 -14.03
C ILE A 104 -14.56 4.12 -13.30
N ASN A 105 -14.05 3.05 -13.89
CA ASN A 105 -13.92 1.73 -13.25
C ASN A 105 -12.50 1.23 -13.50
N THR A 106 -11.77 0.94 -12.45
CA THR A 106 -10.36 0.50 -12.54
C THR A 106 -10.19 -0.83 -13.26
N THR A 107 -11.24 -1.64 -13.38
CA THR A 107 -11.25 -2.90 -14.15
C THR A 107 -11.64 -2.74 -15.62
N ASP A 108 -11.96 -1.52 -16.07
CA ASP A 108 -12.17 -1.25 -17.50
C ASP A 108 -10.83 -1.28 -18.24
N GLU A 109 -10.76 -2.00 -19.36
CA GLU A 109 -9.57 -2.13 -20.20
C GLU A 109 -9.06 -0.76 -20.68
N LYS A 110 -10.00 0.17 -20.93
CA LYS A 110 -9.65 1.55 -21.31
C LYS A 110 -8.98 2.33 -20.18
N TYR A 111 -9.20 1.92 -18.93
CA TYR A 111 -8.58 2.51 -17.76
C TYR A 111 -7.26 1.80 -17.40
N TYR A 112 -7.26 0.49 -17.15
CA TYR A 112 -6.08 -0.18 -16.64
C TYR A 112 -4.92 -0.30 -17.65
N LYS A 113 -5.17 -0.08 -18.95
CA LYS A 113 -4.08 0.06 -19.92
C LYS A 113 -3.08 1.16 -19.53
N TRP A 114 -3.55 2.20 -18.85
CA TRP A 114 -2.68 3.26 -18.35
C TRP A 114 -1.86 2.83 -17.14
N THR A 115 -2.42 2.02 -16.26
CA THR A 115 -1.67 1.37 -15.17
C THR A 115 -0.56 0.48 -15.73
N GLN A 116 -0.86 -0.31 -16.76
CA GLN A 116 0.13 -1.13 -17.46
C GLN A 116 1.19 -0.26 -18.16
N TRP A 117 0.79 0.84 -18.77
CA TRP A 117 1.73 1.78 -19.39
C TRP A 117 2.67 2.41 -18.35
N ILE A 118 2.17 2.84 -17.20
CA ILE A 118 2.99 3.36 -16.10
C ILE A 118 3.98 2.30 -15.62
N PHE A 119 3.54 1.06 -15.45
CA PHE A 119 4.44 -0.04 -15.12
C PHE A 119 5.59 -0.18 -16.11
N LEU A 120 5.29 -0.13 -17.41
CA LEU A 120 6.31 -0.21 -18.45
C LEU A 120 7.28 0.99 -18.42
N GLN A 121 6.80 2.20 -18.06
CA GLN A 121 7.69 3.35 -17.87
C GLN A 121 8.65 3.14 -16.71
N LEU A 122 8.16 2.59 -15.58
CA LEU A 122 8.99 2.26 -14.42
C LEU A 122 9.99 1.15 -14.75
N TYR A 123 9.56 0.12 -15.47
CA TYR A 123 10.43 -0.96 -15.92
C TYR A 123 11.56 -0.44 -16.82
N ASN A 124 11.23 0.36 -17.82
CA ASN A 124 12.22 0.95 -18.74
C ASN A 124 13.23 1.88 -18.04
N LYS A 125 12.86 2.43 -16.89
CA LYS A 125 13.76 3.24 -16.04
C LYS A 125 14.55 2.40 -15.02
N GLY A 126 14.40 1.08 -14.99
CA GLY A 126 15.02 0.20 -14.00
C GLY A 126 14.41 0.31 -12.59
N LEU A 127 13.25 0.96 -12.48
CA LEU A 127 12.54 1.14 -11.21
C LEU A 127 11.58 -0.01 -10.87
N ALA A 128 11.24 -0.83 -11.85
CA ALA A 128 10.54 -2.10 -11.65
C ALA A 128 11.46 -3.26 -12.02
N TYR A 129 11.52 -4.29 -11.18
CA TYR A 129 12.38 -5.45 -11.36
C TYR A 129 11.76 -6.68 -10.72
N GLU A 130 12.20 -7.87 -11.12
CA GLU A 130 11.82 -9.12 -10.48
C GLU A 130 12.89 -9.53 -9.45
N ALA A 131 12.41 -10.02 -8.30
CA ALA A 131 13.25 -10.61 -7.27
C ALA A 131 12.52 -11.76 -6.57
N GLU A 132 13.28 -12.69 -6.04
CA GLU A 132 12.76 -13.67 -5.10
C GLU A 132 12.83 -13.09 -3.70
N VAL A 133 11.65 -12.87 -3.11
CA VAL A 133 11.51 -12.24 -1.79
C VAL A 133 10.62 -13.07 -0.88
N PRO A 134 10.88 -13.09 0.43
CA PRO A 134 10.00 -13.77 1.38
C PRO A 134 8.67 -13.02 1.49
N VAL A 135 7.58 -13.72 1.19
CA VAL A 135 6.21 -13.19 1.27
C VAL A 135 5.41 -13.91 2.36
N ASN A 136 4.37 -13.26 2.84
CA ASN A 136 3.41 -13.85 3.77
C ASN A 136 2.38 -14.67 2.96
N TRP A 137 2.61 -15.96 2.81
CA TRP A 137 1.73 -16.85 2.07
C TRP A 137 0.68 -17.48 3.00
N CYS A 138 -0.59 -17.32 2.67
CA CYS A 138 -1.68 -18.01 3.33
C CYS A 138 -2.21 -19.14 2.43
N PRO A 139 -1.95 -20.44 2.76
CA PRO A 139 -2.37 -21.56 1.93
C PRO A 139 -3.89 -21.68 1.80
N GLU A 140 -4.63 -21.37 2.86
CA GLU A 140 -6.10 -21.46 2.89
C GLU A 140 -6.76 -20.39 2.02
N LEU A 141 -6.25 -19.16 2.07
CA LEU A 141 -6.73 -18.06 1.25
C LEU A 141 -6.14 -18.11 -0.17
N LYS A 142 -5.10 -18.93 -0.40
CA LYS A 142 -4.34 -19.02 -1.66
C LYS A 142 -3.84 -17.66 -2.14
N ALA A 143 -3.37 -16.85 -1.19
CA ALA A 143 -2.99 -15.48 -1.43
C ALA A 143 -1.72 -15.08 -0.67
N VAL A 144 -0.99 -14.12 -1.22
CA VAL A 144 0.05 -13.37 -0.51
C VAL A 144 -0.62 -12.22 0.23
N LEU A 145 -0.30 -12.07 1.50
CA LEU A 145 -0.89 -11.06 2.38
C LEU A 145 0.13 -9.95 2.66
N ALA A 146 -0.36 -8.72 2.77
CA ALA A 146 0.41 -7.60 3.28
C ALA A 146 0.75 -7.81 4.77
N ASN A 147 1.75 -7.10 5.30
CA ASN A 147 2.12 -7.25 6.71
C ASN A 147 0.98 -6.86 7.65
N GLU A 148 0.17 -5.88 7.26
CA GLU A 148 -0.98 -5.38 8.01
C GLU A 148 -2.14 -6.41 8.09
N GLU A 149 -2.18 -7.36 7.16
CA GLU A 149 -3.18 -8.43 7.10
C GLU A 149 -2.78 -9.67 7.91
N VAL A 150 -1.62 -9.63 8.58
CA VAL A 150 -1.10 -10.73 9.40
C VAL A 150 -1.00 -10.28 10.86
N VAL A 151 -1.78 -10.94 11.72
CA VAL A 151 -1.80 -10.71 13.17
C VAL A 151 -1.42 -12.02 13.86
N ASP A 152 -0.37 -11.99 14.68
CA ASP A 152 0.12 -13.16 15.43
C ASP A 152 0.35 -14.41 14.54
N GLY A 153 0.94 -14.22 13.34
CA GLY A 153 1.21 -15.29 12.40
C GLY A 153 -0.02 -15.86 11.68
N ARG A 154 -1.17 -15.18 11.79
CA ARG A 154 -2.44 -15.58 11.18
C ARG A 154 -3.02 -14.48 10.31
N SER A 155 -3.78 -14.87 9.29
CA SER A 155 -4.53 -13.93 8.46
C SER A 155 -5.62 -13.23 9.27
N GLU A 156 -5.77 -11.91 9.11
CA GLU A 156 -6.87 -11.15 9.70
C GLU A 156 -8.24 -11.73 9.29
N ILE A 157 -8.36 -12.13 8.04
CA ILE A 157 -9.56 -12.78 7.50
C ILE A 157 -9.46 -14.30 7.72
N GLY A 158 -10.33 -14.84 8.55
CA GLY A 158 -10.46 -16.28 8.79
C GLY A 158 -9.49 -16.87 9.81
N GLY A 159 -8.49 -16.14 10.30
CA GLY A 159 -7.54 -16.59 11.32
C GLY A 159 -6.66 -17.77 10.87
N HIS A 160 -6.38 -17.90 9.58
CA HIS A 160 -5.63 -19.01 9.00
C HIS A 160 -4.12 -18.85 9.22
N PRO A 161 -3.36 -19.93 9.40
CA PRO A 161 -1.90 -19.86 9.50
C PRO A 161 -1.27 -19.22 8.26
N VAL A 162 -0.29 -18.35 8.50
CA VAL A 162 0.50 -17.67 7.46
C VAL A 162 1.95 -18.14 7.57
N ILE A 163 2.55 -18.50 6.45
CA ILE A 163 3.94 -18.94 6.39
C ILE A 163 4.79 -17.96 5.58
N ARG A 164 6.03 -17.76 6.00
CA ARG A 164 7.03 -17.03 5.20
C ARG A 164 7.53 -17.96 4.09
N LYS A 165 7.37 -17.54 2.85
CA LYS A 165 7.78 -18.33 1.68
C LYS A 165 8.48 -17.47 0.65
N PRO A 166 9.67 -17.84 0.17
CA PRO A 166 10.29 -17.16 -0.96
C PRO A 166 9.43 -17.33 -2.21
N MET A 167 9.13 -16.22 -2.86
CA MET A 167 8.39 -16.20 -4.13
C MET A 167 8.95 -15.14 -5.06
N ARG A 168 8.98 -15.44 -6.34
CA ARG A 168 9.34 -14.48 -7.38
C ARG A 168 8.23 -13.44 -7.50
N GLN A 169 8.60 -12.16 -7.29
CA GLN A 169 7.67 -11.03 -7.26
C GLN A 169 8.20 -9.87 -8.10
N TRP A 170 7.29 -9.07 -8.64
CA TRP A 170 7.62 -7.76 -9.13
C TRP A 170 7.82 -6.80 -7.98
N MET A 171 8.92 -6.06 -8.02
CA MET A 171 9.30 -5.07 -7.01
C MET A 171 9.48 -3.70 -7.65
N PHE A 172 9.18 -2.65 -6.88
CA PHE A 172 9.49 -1.27 -7.24
C PHE A 172 10.56 -0.70 -6.32
N ARG A 173 11.48 0.08 -6.90
CA ARG A 173 12.50 0.82 -6.14
C ARG A 173 11.90 2.11 -5.58
N ILE A 174 10.93 2.00 -4.68
CA ILE A 174 10.20 3.16 -4.14
C ILE A 174 11.11 4.07 -3.31
N THR A 175 12.18 3.54 -2.71
CA THR A 175 13.16 4.30 -1.91
C THR A 175 13.97 5.30 -2.73
N GLU A 176 14.05 5.15 -4.06
CA GLU A 176 14.69 6.12 -4.95
C GLU A 176 14.03 7.52 -4.90
N TYR A 177 12.78 7.58 -4.45
CA TYR A 177 12.01 8.82 -4.32
C TYR A 177 11.89 9.33 -2.90
N ALA A 178 12.51 8.69 -1.90
CA ALA A 178 12.34 9.02 -0.50
C ALA A 178 12.71 10.48 -0.20
N GLU A 179 13.89 10.93 -0.62
CA GLU A 179 14.33 12.32 -0.42
C GLU A 179 13.44 13.33 -1.17
N SER A 180 13.12 13.07 -2.44
CA SER A 180 12.28 13.98 -3.20
C SER A 180 10.86 14.09 -2.68
N LEU A 181 10.33 13.02 -2.05
CA LEU A 181 9.04 13.05 -1.37
C LEU A 181 9.09 13.91 -0.11
N LEU A 182 10.18 13.83 0.68
CA LEU A 182 10.38 14.67 1.87
C LEU A 182 10.51 16.15 1.49
N GLU A 183 11.35 16.46 0.50
CA GLU A 183 11.53 17.81 -0.01
C GLU A 183 10.21 18.40 -0.54
N GLY A 184 9.44 17.61 -1.31
CA GLY A 184 8.18 18.03 -1.88
C GLY A 184 7.07 18.34 -0.84
N LEU A 185 7.20 17.89 0.40
CA LEU A 185 6.25 18.25 1.47
C LEU A 185 6.30 19.74 1.83
N GLU A 186 7.45 20.39 1.64
CA GLU A 186 7.62 21.80 2.02
C GLU A 186 6.79 22.73 1.13
N ASP A 187 6.57 22.35 -0.11
CA ASP A 187 5.78 23.13 -1.09
C ASP A 187 4.26 22.92 -0.95
N LEU A 188 3.81 22.02 -0.09
CA LEU A 188 2.40 21.69 0.07
C LEU A 188 1.71 22.55 1.13
N ASP A 189 0.54 23.08 0.79
CA ASP A 189 -0.37 23.73 1.74
C ASP A 189 -1.23 22.68 2.46
N TRP A 190 -0.58 21.81 3.22
CA TRP A 190 -1.20 20.75 4.00
C TRP A 190 -1.08 21.04 5.49
N PRO A 191 -2.03 20.54 6.34
CA PRO A 191 -1.88 20.56 7.79
C PRO A 191 -0.55 19.90 8.22
N GLU A 192 0.17 20.53 9.16
CA GLU A 192 1.48 20.05 9.60
C GLU A 192 1.42 18.62 10.15
N SER A 193 0.35 18.27 10.85
CA SER A 193 0.13 16.90 11.33
C SER A 193 0.13 15.84 10.22
N VAL A 194 -0.34 16.19 9.02
CA VAL A 194 -0.31 15.30 7.85
C VAL A 194 1.10 15.18 7.29
N LYS A 195 1.83 16.32 7.21
CA LYS A 195 3.25 16.31 6.78
C LYS A 195 4.11 15.49 7.73
N ASP A 196 3.90 15.61 9.05
CA ASP A 196 4.63 14.83 10.05
C ASP A 196 4.35 13.32 9.94
N LEU A 197 3.13 12.91 9.64
CA LEU A 197 2.82 11.51 9.35
C LEU A 197 3.61 11.00 8.14
N GLN A 198 3.75 11.80 7.07
CA GLN A 198 4.54 11.45 5.88
C GLN A 198 6.04 11.37 6.20
N ARG A 199 6.59 12.37 6.92
CA ARG A 199 7.99 12.37 7.36
C ARG A 199 8.32 11.14 8.21
N ASN A 200 7.46 10.83 9.17
CA ASN A 200 7.63 9.67 10.05
C ASN A 200 7.51 8.34 9.30
N TRP A 201 6.63 8.25 8.30
CA TRP A 201 6.50 7.05 7.47
C TRP A 201 7.75 6.80 6.64
N ILE A 202 8.31 7.83 5.99
CA ILE A 202 9.55 7.73 5.23
C ILE A 202 10.72 7.42 6.16
N GLY A 203 10.75 8.02 7.35
CA GLY A 203 11.65 7.65 8.43
C GLY A 203 13.13 7.90 8.08
N ARG A 204 13.47 9.07 7.49
CA ARG A 204 14.87 9.42 7.22
C ARG A 204 15.69 9.28 8.48
N SER A 205 16.77 8.53 8.39
CA SER A 205 17.66 8.25 9.51
C SER A 205 19.11 8.49 9.08
N GLU A 206 19.87 9.18 9.91
CA GLU A 206 21.29 9.41 9.69
C GLU A 206 22.11 8.67 10.75
N GLY A 207 23.18 8.02 10.32
CA GLY A 207 24.00 7.22 11.20
C GLY A 207 25.30 6.80 10.53
N SER A 208 25.94 5.82 11.13
CA SER A 208 27.22 5.27 10.66
C SER A 208 27.11 3.77 10.46
N GLU A 209 27.73 3.28 9.40
CA GLU A 209 28.00 1.85 9.24
C GLU A 209 29.26 1.48 10.02
N VAL A 210 29.18 0.40 10.77
CA VAL A 210 30.26 -0.10 11.61
C VAL A 210 30.49 -1.57 11.27
N GLU A 211 31.75 -1.87 10.97
CA GLU A 211 32.19 -3.22 10.65
C GLU A 211 32.74 -3.92 11.90
N PHE A 212 32.14 -5.05 12.26
CA PHE A 212 32.65 -5.96 13.30
C PHE A 212 33.29 -7.17 12.66
N LYS A 213 34.59 -7.34 12.91
CA LYS A 213 35.38 -8.46 12.37
C LYS A 213 35.14 -9.73 13.17
N LEU A 214 34.96 -10.84 12.46
CA LEU A 214 34.85 -12.20 12.97
C LEU A 214 36.06 -13.03 12.58
N PRO A 215 37.20 -12.87 13.27
CA PRO A 215 38.46 -13.51 12.89
C PRO A 215 38.39 -15.04 12.83
N ALA A 216 37.51 -15.65 13.63
CA ALA A 216 37.38 -17.12 13.71
C ALA A 216 36.89 -17.74 12.40
N ILE A 217 36.09 -17.03 11.63
CA ILE A 217 35.51 -17.52 10.36
C ILE A 217 35.92 -16.64 9.16
N ASN A 218 36.79 -15.66 9.40
CA ASN A 218 37.28 -14.70 8.39
C ASN A 218 36.16 -13.93 7.68
N GLU A 219 35.11 -13.57 8.43
CA GLU A 219 33.95 -12.82 7.97
C GLU A 219 33.80 -11.51 8.73
N ASN A 220 32.86 -10.66 8.28
CA ASN A 220 32.54 -9.38 8.93
C ASN A 220 31.02 -9.26 9.09
N ILE A 221 30.60 -8.60 10.18
CA ILE A 221 29.22 -8.17 10.35
C ILE A 221 29.19 -6.66 10.19
N MET A 222 28.44 -6.18 9.22
CA MET A 222 28.15 -4.75 9.04
C MET A 222 26.87 -4.40 9.78
N VAL A 223 26.92 -3.38 10.64
CA VAL A 223 25.77 -2.86 11.36
C VAL A 223 25.63 -1.37 11.10
N PHE A 224 24.38 -0.91 11.02
CA PHE A 224 24.07 0.52 10.98
C PHE A 224 23.63 0.98 12.37
N THR A 225 24.15 2.13 12.83
CA THR A 225 23.73 2.74 14.10
C THR A 225 23.55 4.25 13.97
N THR A 226 22.48 4.76 14.56
CA THR A 226 22.26 6.21 14.72
C THR A 226 23.02 6.80 15.92
N ARG A 227 23.63 5.93 16.75
CA ARG A 227 24.35 6.32 17.95
C ARG A 227 25.76 5.71 17.99
N PRO A 228 26.64 6.09 17.03
CA PRO A 228 28.03 5.59 17.01
C PRO A 228 28.81 5.95 18.27
N ASP A 229 28.43 7.03 18.96
CA ASP A 229 28.98 7.47 20.24
C ASP A 229 28.83 6.45 21.38
N THR A 230 27.86 5.51 21.26
CA THR A 230 27.62 4.49 22.31
C THR A 230 28.39 3.19 22.09
N LEU A 231 29.11 3.04 20.98
CA LEU A 231 29.86 1.82 20.64
C LEU A 231 30.89 1.40 21.68
N PHE A 232 31.49 2.37 22.35
CA PHE A 232 32.48 2.11 23.41
C PHE A 232 31.89 1.39 24.63
N GLY A 233 30.56 1.39 24.78
CA GLY A 233 29.84 0.66 25.82
C GLY A 233 29.32 -0.71 25.38
N ALA A 234 29.48 -1.09 24.11
CA ALA A 234 29.01 -2.38 23.61
C ALA A 234 29.87 -3.54 24.12
N THR A 235 29.24 -4.48 24.81
CA THR A 235 29.91 -5.64 25.41
C THR A 235 29.52 -6.98 24.78
N TYR A 236 28.48 -7.01 23.98
CA TYR A 236 28.02 -8.18 23.24
C TYR A 236 27.26 -7.75 21.97
N MET A 237 27.08 -8.69 21.06
CA MET A 237 26.29 -8.54 19.85
C MET A 237 25.24 -9.65 19.78
N VAL A 238 24.04 -9.31 19.30
CA VAL A 238 22.96 -10.25 19.08
C VAL A 238 22.67 -10.33 17.58
N LEU A 239 22.55 -11.53 17.06
CA LEU A 239 22.12 -11.79 15.69
C LEU A 239 20.69 -12.30 15.69
N ALA A 240 19.92 -11.97 14.66
CA ALA A 240 18.63 -12.60 14.40
C ALA A 240 18.85 -14.11 14.12
N PRO A 241 17.93 -14.98 14.53
CA PRO A 241 18.06 -16.43 14.31
C PRO A 241 18.25 -16.80 12.82
N GLU A 242 17.64 -16.04 11.94
CA GLU A 242 17.67 -16.25 10.48
C GLU A 242 18.96 -15.72 9.81
N HIS A 243 19.84 -15.08 10.57
CA HIS A 243 21.07 -14.53 10.01
C HIS A 243 21.99 -15.66 9.49
N THR A 244 22.50 -15.51 8.28
CA THR A 244 23.27 -16.54 7.58
C THR A 244 24.49 -17.06 8.35
N LEU A 245 25.10 -16.22 9.16
CA LEU A 245 26.30 -16.56 9.95
C LEU A 245 26.00 -17.26 11.28
N VAL A 246 24.72 -17.39 11.69
CA VAL A 246 24.38 -17.96 13.02
C VAL A 246 24.91 -19.41 13.16
N LEU A 247 24.68 -20.24 12.16
CA LEU A 247 25.11 -21.65 12.20
C LEU A 247 26.63 -21.82 12.04
N GLU A 248 27.34 -20.81 11.53
CA GLU A 248 28.81 -20.81 11.45
C GLU A 248 29.46 -20.32 12.74
N LEU A 249 28.77 -19.46 13.50
CA LEU A 249 29.27 -18.87 14.74
C LEU A 249 28.92 -19.69 15.99
N VAL A 250 27.85 -20.49 15.93
CA VAL A 250 27.41 -21.28 17.07
C VAL A 250 28.44 -22.37 17.42
N THR A 251 28.75 -22.49 18.72
CA THR A 251 29.62 -23.58 19.19
C THR A 251 28.88 -24.91 19.21
N GLU A 252 29.62 -26.03 19.14
CA GLU A 252 29.02 -27.37 19.16
C GLU A 252 28.13 -27.61 20.40
N GLU A 253 28.47 -27.02 21.52
CA GLU A 253 27.69 -27.12 22.78
C GLU A 253 26.25 -26.58 22.62
N TYR A 254 26.06 -25.50 21.89
CA TYR A 254 24.75 -24.82 21.76
C TYR A 254 24.07 -25.07 20.40
N ARG A 255 24.70 -25.82 19.49
CA ARG A 255 24.19 -26.02 18.14
C ARG A 255 22.75 -26.55 18.10
N GLN A 256 22.46 -27.60 18.86
CA GLN A 256 21.12 -28.21 18.86
C GLN A 256 20.04 -27.27 19.44
N ASP A 257 20.38 -26.45 20.42
CA ASP A 257 19.44 -25.51 21.00
C ASP A 257 19.16 -24.34 20.06
N VAL A 258 20.19 -23.86 19.35
CA VAL A 258 20.03 -22.80 18.35
C VAL A 258 19.24 -23.29 17.14
N GLU A 259 19.52 -24.49 16.61
CA GLU A 259 18.77 -25.09 15.51
C GLU A 259 17.30 -25.25 15.87
N ARG A 260 17.00 -25.75 17.08
CA ARG A 260 15.62 -25.84 17.58
C ARG A 260 14.93 -24.47 17.71
N TYR A 261 15.70 -23.45 18.09
CA TYR A 261 15.15 -22.09 18.21
C TYR A 261 14.85 -21.47 16.82
N ILE A 262 15.66 -21.77 15.80
CA ILE A 262 15.44 -21.32 14.42
C ILE A 262 14.19 -22.00 13.81
N GLU A 263 13.92 -23.29 14.17
CA GLU A 263 12.79 -24.05 13.65
C GLU A 263 11.43 -23.66 14.26
N ASN A 264 11.42 -22.98 15.41
CA ASN A 264 10.19 -22.57 16.14
C ASN A 264 9.84 -21.11 15.89
#